data_b3616c1a382d50b827fa0a13f3ad43c5
#
_entry.id   b3616c1a382d50b827fa0a13f3ad43c5
#
_cell.length_a   1.000
_cell.length_b   1.000
_cell.length_c   1.000
_cell.angle_alpha   90.00
_cell.angle_beta   90.00
_cell.angle_gamma   90.00
#
_symmetry.space_group_name_H-M   'P 1'
#
loop_
_entity.id
_entity.type
_entity.pdbx_description
1 polymer ?
#
loop_
_entity_poly.entity_id
_entity_poly.type
_entity_poly.pdbx_seq_one_letter_code
_entity_poly.pdbx_strand_id
1 'polypeptide(L)'
;MSGRDLNKELFLNTLKGDMLNGTQNSTPMLKRSCPELNEHQCQNIIDTIIEAMTTTESNKVSLVVTAPPSFSINAKTTMNTVQVMINGAERNILITSYSLSSYFSELVDTIIEKSQQGVFVKFFVNDIDKQPSFEKILRYKGRFLKIYNYHQEDDNMAALHAKVISVDQKKTLITSANLSYHGQQGNIELGTLIESKNIAKQIDDIFTKMIFSKVFTEM
;
A
#
# COMPACT_ATOMS: atom_id res chain seq x y z
N MET A 1 -45.06 23.05 0.04
CA MET A 1 -44.37 22.84 1.34
C MET A 1 -42.87 22.79 1.05
N SER A 2 -42.14 23.87 1.35
CA SER A 2 -40.69 23.88 1.15
C SER A 2 -40.04 23.09 2.30
N GLY A 3 -39.66 21.84 2.04
CA GLY A 3 -38.79 21.14 2.94
C GLY A 3 -37.52 21.95 3.16
N ARG A 4 -37.14 22.20 4.39
CA ARG A 4 -35.84 22.80 4.70
C ARG A 4 -34.78 21.80 4.27
N ASP A 5 -34.08 22.13 3.19
CA ASP A 5 -33.00 21.31 2.72
C ASP A 5 -32.02 21.04 3.87
N LEU A 6 -31.70 19.77 4.08
CA LEU A 6 -30.70 19.35 5.06
C LEU A 6 -29.35 19.97 4.67
N ASN A 7 -28.78 20.81 5.53
CA ASN A 7 -27.40 21.26 5.33
C ASN A 7 -26.47 20.05 5.53
N LYS A 8 -26.06 19.47 4.41
CA LYS A 8 -25.27 18.22 4.36
C LYS A 8 -23.95 18.35 5.12
N GLU A 9 -23.26 19.47 4.99
CA GLU A 9 -21.97 19.69 5.64
C GLU A 9 -22.13 19.76 7.17
N LEU A 10 -23.12 20.55 7.64
CA LEU A 10 -23.41 20.65 9.06
C LEU A 10 -23.86 19.31 9.63
N PHE A 11 -24.70 18.57 8.91
CA PHE A 11 -25.17 17.24 9.33
C PHE A 11 -23.99 16.25 9.46
N LEU A 12 -23.11 16.19 8.46
CA LEU A 12 -21.94 15.31 8.49
C LEU A 12 -20.96 15.68 9.61
N ASN A 13 -20.78 16.96 9.90
CA ASN A 13 -19.93 17.39 11.01
C ASN A 13 -20.57 17.05 12.37
N THR A 14 -21.87 17.22 12.52
CA THR A 14 -22.62 16.81 13.73
C THR A 14 -22.53 15.31 13.92
N LEU A 15 -22.72 14.52 12.87
CA LEU A 15 -22.63 13.07 12.90
C LEU A 15 -21.22 12.58 13.31
N LYS A 16 -20.17 13.20 12.78
CA LYS A 16 -18.79 12.92 13.23
C LYS A 16 -18.58 13.27 14.72
N GLY A 17 -19.17 14.37 15.17
CA GLY A 17 -19.18 14.74 16.59
C GLY A 17 -19.87 13.70 17.46
N ASP A 18 -21.03 13.22 17.02
CA ASP A 18 -21.81 12.18 17.71
C ASP A 18 -21.00 10.87 17.82
N MET A 19 -20.33 10.46 16.73
CA MET A 19 -19.46 9.27 16.71
C MET A 19 -18.29 9.38 17.70
N LEU A 20 -17.69 10.57 17.83
CA LEU A 20 -16.53 10.77 18.72
C LEU A 20 -16.93 10.88 20.19
N ASN A 21 -18.10 11.47 20.48
CA ASN A 21 -18.51 11.83 21.85
C ASN A 21 -19.63 10.93 22.39
N GLY A 22 -20.16 9.99 21.61
CA GLY A 22 -21.28 9.14 22.00
C GLY A 22 -22.60 9.93 22.18
N THR A 23 -22.78 11.01 21.43
CA THR A 23 -24.00 11.84 21.45
C THR A 23 -24.93 11.49 20.29
N GLN A 24 -26.14 12.03 20.26
CA GLN A 24 -27.17 11.75 19.23
C GLN A 24 -27.79 13.03 18.64
N ASN A 25 -26.98 14.09 18.48
CA ASN A 25 -27.44 15.40 17.98
C ASN A 25 -27.88 15.38 16.51
N SER A 26 -27.39 14.42 15.73
CA SER A 26 -27.75 14.24 14.31
C SER A 26 -29.19 13.72 14.11
N THR A 27 -29.72 12.92 15.06
CA THR A 27 -31.08 12.38 14.97
C THR A 27 -32.16 13.47 14.88
N PRO A 28 -32.19 14.49 15.76
CA PRO A 28 -33.17 15.58 15.62
C PRO A 28 -32.96 16.45 14.37
N MET A 29 -31.74 16.54 13.84
CA MET A 29 -31.49 17.24 12.56
C MET A 29 -32.14 16.50 11.40
N LEU A 30 -31.96 15.19 11.33
CA LEU A 30 -32.56 14.35 10.29
C LEU A 30 -34.09 14.40 10.39
N LYS A 31 -34.66 14.30 11.59
CA LYS A 31 -36.10 14.38 11.84
C LYS A 31 -36.73 15.71 11.38
N ARG A 32 -36.02 16.84 11.59
CA ARG A 32 -36.49 18.16 11.12
C ARG A 32 -36.52 18.26 9.59
N SER A 33 -35.62 17.59 8.91
CA SER A 33 -35.51 17.61 7.45
C SER A 33 -36.43 16.59 6.78
N CYS A 34 -36.73 15.49 7.46
CA CYS A 34 -37.61 14.41 7.01
C CYS A 34 -38.72 14.15 8.07
N PRO A 35 -39.73 15.02 8.16
CA PRO A 35 -40.78 14.94 9.18
C PRO A 35 -41.63 13.65 9.12
N GLU A 36 -41.67 13.01 7.95
CA GLU A 36 -42.36 11.75 7.68
C GLU A 36 -41.73 10.54 8.37
N LEU A 37 -40.44 10.60 8.70
CA LEU A 37 -39.77 9.52 9.41
C LEU A 37 -40.07 9.57 10.90
N ASN A 38 -40.23 8.43 11.55
CA ASN A 38 -40.26 8.36 13.01
C ASN A 38 -38.84 8.33 13.58
N GLU A 39 -38.68 8.49 14.90
CA GLU A 39 -37.36 8.54 15.55
C GLU A 39 -36.56 7.26 15.34
N HIS A 40 -37.19 6.08 15.41
CA HIS A 40 -36.54 4.80 15.17
C HIS A 40 -36.01 4.69 13.74
N GLN A 41 -36.77 5.18 12.75
CA GLN A 41 -36.31 5.20 11.36
C GLN A 41 -35.14 6.18 11.16
N CYS A 42 -35.19 7.35 11.80
CA CYS A 42 -34.07 8.29 11.77
C CYS A 42 -32.81 7.66 12.39
N GLN A 43 -32.93 6.96 13.51
CA GLN A 43 -31.80 6.29 14.16
C GLN A 43 -31.23 5.18 13.28
N ASN A 44 -32.07 4.33 12.69
CA ASN A 44 -31.61 3.28 11.77
C ASN A 44 -30.85 3.83 10.56
N ILE A 45 -31.31 4.95 10.00
CA ILE A 45 -30.60 5.63 8.90
C ILE A 45 -29.23 6.13 9.38
N ILE A 46 -29.17 6.76 10.54
CA ILE A 46 -27.95 7.27 11.13
C ILE A 46 -26.96 6.12 11.41
N ASP A 47 -27.43 5.04 12.02
CA ASP A 47 -26.60 3.88 12.32
C ASP A 47 -26.07 3.25 11.04
N THR A 48 -26.87 3.17 9.97
CA THR A 48 -26.44 2.70 8.64
C THR A 48 -25.36 3.62 8.05
N ILE A 49 -25.52 4.95 8.19
CA ILE A 49 -24.52 5.92 7.71
C ILE A 49 -23.23 5.79 8.52
N ILE A 50 -23.32 5.66 9.83
CA ILE A 50 -22.18 5.45 10.72
C ILE A 50 -21.45 4.16 10.35
N GLU A 51 -22.18 3.08 10.16
CA GLU A 51 -21.61 1.80 9.72
C GLU A 51 -20.91 1.94 8.37
N ALA A 52 -21.54 2.58 7.38
CA ALA A 52 -20.94 2.86 6.08
C ALA A 52 -19.67 3.75 6.18
N MET A 53 -19.67 4.74 7.08
CA MET A 53 -18.51 5.61 7.30
C MET A 53 -17.38 4.88 8.03
N THR A 54 -17.69 3.98 8.95
CA THR A 54 -16.70 3.20 9.71
C THR A 54 -16.15 2.03 8.93
N THR A 55 -16.95 1.43 8.04
CA THR A 55 -16.51 0.38 7.11
C THR A 55 -15.73 0.94 5.92
N THR A 56 -15.89 2.22 5.60
CA THR A 56 -15.05 2.89 4.58
C THR A 56 -13.66 3.10 5.19
N GLU A 57 -12.75 2.16 4.97
CA GLU A 57 -11.35 2.33 5.37
C GLU A 57 -10.84 3.68 4.84
N SER A 58 -10.42 4.56 5.72
CA SER A 58 -9.83 5.83 5.32
C SER A 58 -8.49 5.53 4.63
N ASN A 59 -8.49 5.55 3.31
CA ASN A 59 -7.28 5.42 2.54
C ASN A 59 -6.40 6.65 2.81
N LYS A 60 -5.28 6.45 3.49
CA LYS A 60 -4.29 7.50 3.70
C LYS A 60 -3.24 7.42 2.61
N VAL A 61 -3.08 8.51 1.88
CA VAL A 61 -2.08 8.63 0.81
C VAL A 61 -1.11 9.74 1.17
N SER A 62 0.18 9.48 1.04
CA SER A 62 1.24 10.47 1.23
C SER A 62 2.28 10.36 0.11
N LEU A 63 2.84 11.50 -0.28
CA LEU A 63 3.93 11.55 -1.26
C LEU A 63 5.23 11.06 -0.63
N VAL A 64 6.02 10.37 -1.46
CA VAL A 64 7.36 9.89 -1.15
C VAL A 64 8.30 10.36 -2.25
N VAL A 65 9.44 10.91 -1.88
CA VAL A 65 10.34 11.59 -2.81
C VAL A 65 11.77 11.13 -2.62
N THR A 66 12.48 10.94 -3.71
CA THR A 66 13.95 11.00 -3.76
C THR A 66 14.33 12.31 -4.41
N ALA A 67 15.19 13.09 -3.78
CA ALA A 67 15.70 14.35 -4.32
C ALA A 67 17.11 14.62 -3.80
N PRO A 68 17.92 15.43 -4.50
CA PRO A 68 19.23 15.82 -4.02
C PRO A 68 19.17 16.45 -2.62
N PRO A 69 20.16 16.20 -1.76
CA PRO A 69 20.16 16.68 -0.36
C PRO A 69 20.08 18.22 -0.21
N SER A 70 20.38 18.96 -1.28
CA SER A 70 20.28 20.43 -1.31
C SER A 70 18.83 20.94 -1.33
N PHE A 71 17.85 20.08 -1.57
CA PHE A 71 16.43 20.45 -1.58
C PHE A 71 15.77 20.11 -0.25
N SER A 72 15.26 21.14 0.43
CA SER A 72 14.38 20.96 1.58
C SER A 72 12.97 20.67 1.10
N ILE A 73 12.56 19.40 1.14
CA ILE A 73 11.22 18.97 0.73
C ILE A 73 10.47 18.47 1.97
N ASN A 74 9.26 18.99 2.17
CA ASN A 74 8.37 18.50 3.22
C ASN A 74 7.62 17.24 2.76
N ALA A 75 8.38 16.15 2.55
CA ALA A 75 7.85 14.85 2.17
C ALA A 75 8.71 13.72 2.78
N LYS A 76 8.15 12.52 2.83
CA LYS A 76 8.91 11.32 3.24
C LYS A 76 9.94 10.98 2.17
N THR A 77 11.14 10.59 2.58
CA THR A 77 12.14 10.08 1.63
C THR A 77 11.84 8.65 1.23
N THR A 78 12.17 8.29 -0.01
CA THR A 78 11.95 6.93 -0.54
C THR A 78 12.73 5.90 0.27
N MET A 79 14.01 6.14 0.53
CA MET A 79 14.87 5.21 1.28
C MET A 79 14.34 4.94 2.70
N ASN A 80 14.04 5.99 3.46
CA ASN A 80 13.50 5.81 4.81
C ASN A 80 12.14 5.11 4.81
N THR A 81 11.28 5.41 3.82
CA THR A 81 9.98 4.76 3.69
C THR A 81 10.14 3.27 3.44
N VAL A 82 11.04 2.86 2.52
CA VAL A 82 11.34 1.46 2.23
C VAL A 82 11.85 0.75 3.48
N GLN A 83 12.83 1.33 4.17
CA GLN A 83 13.39 0.74 5.40
C GLN A 83 12.35 0.56 6.49
N VAL A 84 11.54 1.60 6.75
CA VAL A 84 10.48 1.54 7.77
C VAL A 84 9.43 0.48 7.42
N MET A 85 9.04 0.37 6.15
CA MET A 85 8.06 -0.64 5.71
C MET A 85 8.61 -2.06 5.91
N ILE A 86 9.81 -2.35 5.44
CA ILE A 86 10.40 -3.70 5.53
C ILE A 86 10.68 -4.08 6.99
N ASN A 87 11.28 -3.18 7.78
CA ASN A 87 11.55 -3.43 9.20
C ASN A 87 10.27 -3.66 10.01
N GLY A 88 9.20 -2.94 9.68
CA GLY A 88 7.92 -3.04 10.36
C GLY A 88 7.02 -4.19 9.89
N ALA A 89 7.43 -4.98 8.89
CA ALA A 89 6.63 -6.08 8.38
C ALA A 89 6.53 -7.24 9.39
N GLU A 90 5.31 -7.73 9.62
CA GLU A 90 5.00 -8.77 10.59
C GLU A 90 4.46 -10.06 9.95
N ARG A 91 3.83 -9.97 8.78
CA ARG A 91 3.12 -11.10 8.15
C ARG A 91 3.63 -11.41 6.76
N ASN A 92 3.64 -10.40 5.88
CA ASN A 92 4.01 -10.60 4.49
C ASN A 92 4.65 -9.36 3.88
N ILE A 93 5.50 -9.61 2.90
CA ILE A 93 6.16 -8.58 2.09
C ILE A 93 6.03 -9.02 0.63
N LEU A 94 5.55 -8.13 -0.23
CA LEU A 94 5.61 -8.24 -1.68
C LEU A 94 6.56 -7.15 -2.19
N ILE A 95 7.55 -7.52 -2.96
CA ILE A 95 8.53 -6.59 -3.54
C ILE A 95 8.67 -6.89 -5.01
N THR A 96 8.69 -5.84 -5.84
CA THR A 96 9.11 -5.92 -7.25
C THR A 96 10.42 -5.18 -7.43
N SER A 97 11.34 -5.73 -8.21
CA SER A 97 12.60 -5.09 -8.53
C SER A 97 13.01 -5.33 -9.98
N TYR A 98 13.19 -4.24 -10.73
CA TYR A 98 13.82 -4.29 -12.05
C TYR A 98 15.33 -4.51 -11.93
N SER A 99 15.97 -3.84 -10.98
CA SER A 99 17.40 -3.99 -10.69
C SER A 99 17.66 -3.83 -9.19
N LEU A 100 18.57 -4.63 -8.68
CA LEU A 100 19.06 -4.56 -7.31
C LEU A 100 20.55 -4.24 -7.35
N SER A 101 20.97 -3.15 -6.74
CA SER A 101 22.40 -2.84 -6.63
C SER A 101 22.98 -3.40 -5.32
N SER A 102 24.31 -3.60 -5.30
CA SER A 102 25.05 -4.03 -4.11
C SER A 102 24.88 -3.05 -2.92
N TYR A 103 24.50 -1.82 -3.18
CA TYR A 103 24.14 -0.82 -2.17
C TYR A 103 22.98 -1.28 -1.27
N PHE A 104 22.14 -2.17 -1.79
CA PHE A 104 20.99 -2.72 -1.06
C PHE A 104 21.28 -4.03 -0.30
N SER A 105 22.55 -4.39 -0.10
CA SER A 105 22.91 -5.60 0.66
C SER A 105 22.27 -5.65 2.03
N GLU A 106 22.23 -4.52 2.77
CA GLU A 106 21.57 -4.42 4.08
C GLU A 106 20.05 -4.67 4.02
N LEU A 107 19.38 -4.13 2.99
CA LEU A 107 17.95 -4.39 2.79
C LEU A 107 17.69 -5.86 2.46
N VAL A 108 18.56 -6.48 1.65
CA VAL A 108 18.49 -7.90 1.35
C VAL A 108 18.68 -8.72 2.61
N ASP A 109 19.62 -8.35 3.49
CA ASP A 109 19.81 -9.01 4.77
C ASP A 109 18.57 -8.92 5.66
N THR A 110 17.99 -7.72 5.77
CA THR A 110 16.73 -7.52 6.50
C THR A 110 15.59 -8.38 5.94
N ILE A 111 15.45 -8.48 4.61
CA ILE A 111 14.43 -9.32 3.97
C ILE A 111 14.65 -10.79 4.31
N ILE A 112 15.90 -11.26 4.27
CA ILE A 112 16.26 -12.63 4.65
C ILE A 112 15.92 -12.89 6.12
N GLU A 113 16.31 -12.01 7.02
CA GLU A 113 16.00 -12.10 8.46
C GLU A 113 14.49 -12.15 8.70
N LYS A 114 13.72 -11.29 8.04
CA LYS A 114 12.25 -11.30 8.11
C LYS A 114 11.67 -12.64 7.68
N SER A 115 12.17 -13.23 6.60
CA SER A 115 11.74 -14.54 6.14
C SER A 115 12.07 -15.65 7.15
N GLN A 116 13.23 -15.58 7.80
CA GLN A 116 13.63 -16.52 8.85
C GLN A 116 12.78 -16.37 10.12
N GLN A 117 12.25 -15.17 10.38
CA GLN A 117 11.29 -14.90 11.46
C GLN A 117 9.85 -15.32 11.12
N GLY A 118 9.61 -15.88 9.93
CA GLY A 118 8.31 -16.39 9.50
C GLY A 118 7.45 -15.38 8.73
N VAL A 119 7.99 -14.21 8.35
CA VAL A 119 7.32 -13.28 7.44
C VAL A 119 7.36 -13.86 6.03
N PHE A 120 6.21 -13.95 5.37
CA PHE A 120 6.10 -14.51 4.02
C PHE A 120 6.49 -13.48 2.97
N VAL A 121 7.60 -13.70 2.27
CA VAL A 121 8.14 -12.79 1.27
C VAL A 121 7.92 -13.32 -0.14
N LYS A 122 7.29 -12.50 -0.99
CA LYS A 122 7.22 -12.67 -2.44
C LYS A 122 8.13 -11.63 -3.09
N PHE A 123 9.21 -12.06 -3.69
CA PHE A 123 10.17 -11.19 -4.36
C PHE A 123 10.10 -11.41 -5.87
N PHE A 124 9.64 -10.40 -6.62
CA PHE A 124 9.51 -10.44 -8.07
C PHE A 124 10.68 -9.70 -8.71
N VAL A 125 11.37 -10.35 -9.63
CA VAL A 125 12.58 -9.84 -10.26
C VAL A 125 12.49 -9.93 -11.77
N ASN A 126 13.24 -9.07 -12.45
CA ASN A 126 13.37 -9.09 -13.90
C ASN A 126 14.70 -9.73 -14.30
N ASP A 127 14.69 -10.73 -15.17
CA ASP A 127 15.90 -11.37 -15.73
C ASP A 127 16.96 -11.68 -14.67
N ILE A 128 16.63 -12.52 -13.72
CA ILE A 128 17.48 -12.79 -12.54
C ILE A 128 18.88 -13.27 -12.92
N ASP A 129 19.00 -14.04 -13.99
CA ASP A 129 20.27 -14.61 -14.49
C ASP A 129 21.24 -13.54 -14.96
N LYS A 130 20.74 -12.35 -15.32
CA LYS A 130 21.54 -11.21 -15.71
C LYS A 130 21.99 -10.34 -14.53
N GLN A 131 21.62 -10.72 -13.29
CA GLN A 131 21.80 -9.87 -12.12
C GLN A 131 22.52 -10.59 -10.96
N PRO A 132 23.87 -10.56 -10.92
CA PRO A 132 24.65 -11.23 -9.86
C PRO A 132 24.28 -10.78 -8.44
N SER A 133 23.76 -9.57 -8.27
CA SER A 133 23.33 -9.05 -6.96
C SER A 133 22.20 -9.87 -6.29
N PHE A 134 21.49 -10.71 -7.05
CA PHE A 134 20.47 -11.59 -6.51
C PHE A 134 21.01 -12.95 -5.98
N GLU A 135 22.26 -13.30 -6.21
CA GLU A 135 22.82 -14.57 -5.74
C GLU A 135 22.62 -14.79 -4.24
N LYS A 136 22.82 -13.73 -3.46
CA LYS A 136 22.68 -13.82 -2.00
C LYS A 136 21.26 -14.24 -1.60
N ILE A 137 20.24 -13.55 -2.09
CA ILE A 137 18.85 -13.81 -1.71
C ILE A 137 18.37 -15.18 -2.24
N LEU A 138 18.86 -15.61 -3.41
CA LEU A 138 18.56 -16.91 -4.00
C LEU A 138 18.97 -18.08 -3.09
N ARG A 139 20.05 -17.94 -2.32
CA ARG A 139 20.53 -18.99 -1.39
C ARG A 139 19.57 -19.22 -0.22
N TYR A 140 18.71 -18.23 0.09
CA TYR A 140 17.75 -18.29 1.20
C TYR A 140 16.32 -18.56 0.73
N LYS A 141 16.12 -18.83 -0.57
CA LYS A 141 14.78 -19.20 -1.08
C LYS A 141 14.25 -20.44 -0.35
N GLY A 142 12.97 -20.45 -0.05
CA GLY A 142 12.35 -21.54 0.70
C GLY A 142 10.89 -21.27 1.02
N ARG A 143 10.41 -21.83 2.12
CA ARG A 143 9.00 -21.75 2.50
C ARG A 143 8.50 -20.32 2.66
N PHE A 144 9.27 -19.46 3.31
CA PHE A 144 8.89 -18.09 3.62
C PHE A 144 9.50 -17.04 2.68
N LEU A 145 10.43 -17.42 1.83
CA LEU A 145 11.03 -16.53 0.81
C LEU A 145 10.85 -17.15 -0.56
N LYS A 146 9.90 -16.64 -1.32
CA LYS A 146 9.61 -17.02 -2.68
C LYS A 146 10.15 -15.97 -3.65
N ILE A 147 10.86 -16.42 -4.66
CA ILE A 147 11.45 -15.58 -5.70
C ILE A 147 10.81 -15.96 -7.02
N TYR A 148 10.29 -14.94 -7.71
CA TYR A 148 9.58 -15.08 -8.98
C TYR A 148 10.32 -14.27 -10.05
N ASN A 149 10.77 -14.97 -11.09
CA ASN A 149 11.48 -14.36 -12.22
C ASN A 149 10.52 -14.02 -13.35
N TYR A 150 10.63 -12.81 -13.89
CA TYR A 150 10.04 -12.43 -15.16
C TYR A 150 11.10 -12.51 -16.25
N HIS A 151 10.85 -13.32 -17.25
CA HIS A 151 11.69 -13.46 -18.44
C HIS A 151 10.80 -13.65 -19.66
N GLN A 152 11.10 -12.94 -20.76
CA GLN A 152 10.37 -13.06 -22.02
C GLN A 152 11.38 -13.37 -23.12
N GLU A 153 11.31 -14.56 -23.70
CA GLU A 153 12.24 -15.00 -24.72
C GLU A 153 12.02 -14.26 -26.05
N ASP A 154 10.75 -13.99 -26.39
CA ASP A 154 10.33 -13.44 -27.68
C ASP A 154 10.36 -11.90 -27.75
N ASP A 155 10.51 -11.21 -26.62
CA ASP A 155 10.50 -9.75 -26.55
C ASP A 155 11.55 -9.22 -25.55
N ASN A 156 12.71 -8.89 -26.06
CA ASN A 156 13.82 -8.31 -25.26
C ASN A 156 13.53 -6.92 -24.67
N MET A 157 12.43 -6.27 -25.07
CA MET A 157 12.03 -4.95 -24.56
C MET A 157 11.01 -5.06 -23.41
N ALA A 158 10.32 -6.20 -23.32
CA ALA A 158 9.38 -6.45 -22.23
C ALA A 158 10.13 -6.68 -20.90
N ALA A 159 9.70 -5.99 -19.85
CA ALA A 159 10.36 -6.04 -18.56
C ALA A 159 9.38 -5.87 -17.40
N LEU A 160 9.69 -6.47 -16.26
CA LEU A 160 9.07 -6.12 -14.99
C LEU A 160 9.59 -4.74 -14.54
N HIS A 161 8.93 -3.68 -14.97
CA HIS A 161 9.35 -2.31 -14.65
C HIS A 161 8.56 -1.67 -13.48
N ALA A 162 7.61 -2.39 -12.90
CA ALA A 162 6.90 -1.94 -11.71
C ALA A 162 7.84 -1.84 -10.49
N LYS A 163 7.74 -0.77 -9.71
CA LYS A 163 8.45 -0.58 -8.45
C LYS A 163 7.43 -0.48 -7.34
N VAL A 164 7.15 -1.63 -6.73
CA VAL A 164 6.11 -1.79 -5.73
C VAL A 164 6.66 -2.51 -4.52
N ILE A 165 6.36 -1.99 -3.34
CA ILE A 165 6.56 -2.68 -2.07
C ILE A 165 5.24 -2.66 -1.33
N SER A 166 4.71 -3.83 -0.99
CA SER A 166 3.49 -3.96 -0.19
C SER A 166 3.78 -4.79 1.05
N VAL A 167 3.34 -4.32 2.22
CA VAL A 167 3.57 -5.01 3.50
C VAL A 167 2.28 -5.23 4.25
N ASP A 168 2.14 -6.43 4.81
CA ASP A 168 1.07 -6.87 5.70
C ASP A 168 -0.34 -6.69 5.14
N GLN A 169 -0.45 -6.58 3.80
CA GLN A 169 -1.70 -6.23 3.11
C GLN A 169 -2.36 -4.97 3.67
N LYS A 170 -1.56 -4.00 4.10
CA LYS A 170 -2.02 -2.74 4.72
C LYS A 170 -1.40 -1.51 4.08
N LYS A 171 -0.12 -1.58 3.73
CA LYS A 171 0.64 -0.44 3.20
C LYS A 171 1.29 -0.82 1.89
N THR A 172 1.21 0.07 0.92
CA THR A 172 1.81 -0.10 -0.40
C THR A 172 2.55 1.16 -0.80
N LEU A 173 3.80 1.02 -1.15
CA LEU A 173 4.60 2.04 -1.83
C LEU A 173 4.61 1.72 -3.32
N ILE A 174 4.19 2.69 -4.14
CA ILE A 174 4.36 2.68 -5.60
C ILE A 174 5.25 3.87 -5.94
N THR A 175 6.35 3.62 -6.65
CA THR A 175 7.35 4.66 -6.93
C THR A 175 7.99 4.48 -8.29
N SER A 176 8.63 5.53 -8.81
CA SER A 176 9.52 5.43 -9.96
C SER A 176 10.92 4.91 -9.59
N ALA A 177 11.28 4.97 -8.31
CA ALA A 177 12.61 4.63 -7.80
C ALA A 177 12.92 3.13 -7.85
N ASN A 178 14.01 2.75 -8.49
CA ASN A 178 14.55 1.39 -8.37
C ASN A 178 15.17 1.15 -6.98
N LEU A 179 15.35 -0.14 -6.62
CA LEU A 179 16.12 -0.54 -5.44
C LEU A 179 17.63 -0.45 -5.74
N SER A 180 18.09 0.76 -6.05
CA SER A 180 19.48 1.11 -6.38
C SER A 180 19.86 2.40 -5.68
N TYR A 181 21.15 2.68 -5.56
CA TYR A 181 21.66 3.94 -4.99
C TYR A 181 21.01 5.15 -5.66
N HIS A 182 21.05 5.20 -6.99
CA HIS A 182 20.49 6.33 -7.75
C HIS A 182 18.97 6.48 -7.53
N GLY A 183 18.23 5.39 -7.54
CA GLY A 183 16.78 5.44 -7.30
C GLY A 183 16.41 5.92 -5.90
N GLN A 184 17.26 5.68 -4.90
CA GLN A 184 16.95 6.01 -3.52
C GLN A 184 17.59 7.32 -3.01
N GLN A 185 18.66 7.79 -3.65
CA GLN A 185 19.42 8.98 -3.22
C GLN A 185 19.89 9.89 -4.34
N GLY A 186 20.16 9.36 -5.54
CA GLY A 186 20.86 10.11 -6.60
C GLY A 186 19.96 10.80 -7.62
N ASN A 187 18.81 10.21 -7.90
CA ASN A 187 17.86 10.73 -8.89
C ASN A 187 16.81 11.65 -8.26
N ILE A 188 15.99 12.27 -9.11
CA ILE A 188 14.70 12.81 -8.71
C ILE A 188 13.66 11.74 -9.00
N GLU A 189 13.05 11.18 -7.95
CA GLU A 189 12.04 10.13 -8.04
C GLU A 189 10.81 10.52 -7.22
N LEU A 190 9.65 10.10 -7.67
CA LEU A 190 8.39 10.38 -7.00
C LEU A 190 7.59 9.09 -6.83
N GLY A 191 6.92 9.00 -5.69
CA GLY A 191 6.05 7.88 -5.38
C GLY A 191 4.95 8.24 -4.39
N THR A 192 4.10 7.26 -4.12
CA THR A 192 3.02 7.36 -3.15
C THR A 192 3.07 6.18 -2.18
N LEU A 193 2.99 6.51 -0.89
CA LEU A 193 2.71 5.53 0.15
C LEU A 193 1.21 5.54 0.42
N ILE A 194 0.57 4.40 0.20
CA ILE A 194 -0.87 4.19 0.33
C ILE A 194 -1.10 3.25 1.53
N GLU A 195 -1.78 3.75 2.55
CA GLU A 195 -2.25 2.93 3.68
C GLU A 195 -3.69 2.54 3.40
N SER A 196 -3.89 1.38 2.76
CA SER A 196 -5.19 0.84 2.34
C SER A 196 -5.10 -0.67 2.18
N LYS A 197 -5.92 -1.40 2.95
CA LYS A 197 -6.00 -2.86 2.82
C LYS A 197 -6.54 -3.28 1.45
N ASN A 198 -7.51 -2.52 0.92
CA ASN A 198 -8.12 -2.81 -0.37
C ASN A 198 -7.08 -2.72 -1.50
N ILE A 199 -6.30 -1.64 -1.56
CA ILE A 199 -5.25 -1.48 -2.58
C ILE A 199 -4.14 -2.52 -2.41
N ALA A 200 -3.70 -2.77 -1.17
CA ALA A 200 -2.68 -3.77 -0.91
C ALA A 200 -3.13 -5.18 -1.30
N LYS A 201 -4.40 -5.52 -1.05
CA LYS A 201 -5.00 -6.78 -1.49
C LYS A 201 -5.09 -6.85 -3.02
N GLN A 202 -5.56 -5.80 -3.70
CA GLN A 202 -5.62 -5.77 -5.17
C GLN A 202 -4.24 -6.04 -5.79
N ILE A 203 -3.19 -5.45 -5.25
CA ILE A 203 -1.82 -5.68 -5.72
C ILE A 203 -1.41 -7.15 -5.51
N ASP A 204 -1.64 -7.70 -4.32
CA ASP A 204 -1.34 -9.11 -4.05
C ASP A 204 -2.12 -10.05 -4.98
N ASP A 205 -3.39 -9.77 -5.23
CA ASP A 205 -4.26 -10.54 -6.14
C ASP A 205 -3.74 -10.47 -7.60
N ILE A 206 -3.31 -9.28 -8.07
CA ILE A 206 -2.75 -9.10 -9.42
C ILE A 206 -1.48 -9.95 -9.59
N PHE A 207 -0.51 -9.83 -8.68
CA PHE A 207 0.74 -10.60 -8.77
C PHE A 207 0.51 -12.10 -8.58
N THR A 208 -0.41 -12.48 -7.69
CA THR A 208 -0.80 -13.88 -7.51
C THR A 208 -1.42 -14.45 -8.78
N LYS A 209 -2.31 -13.70 -9.46
CA LYS A 209 -2.87 -14.11 -10.73
C LYS A 209 -1.80 -14.26 -11.81
N MET A 210 -0.81 -13.37 -11.87
CA MET A 210 0.32 -13.48 -12.80
C MET A 210 1.18 -14.74 -12.55
N ILE A 211 1.36 -15.14 -11.29
CA ILE A 211 2.03 -16.41 -10.93
C ILE A 211 1.23 -17.59 -11.51
N PHE A 212 -0.08 -17.67 -11.25
CA PHE A 212 -0.92 -18.76 -11.74
C PHE A 212 -1.02 -18.81 -13.27
N SER A 213 -0.95 -17.65 -13.92
CA SER A 213 -0.93 -17.54 -15.38
C SER A 213 0.46 -17.78 -15.99
N LYS A 214 1.45 -18.18 -15.18
CA LYS A 214 2.84 -18.46 -15.61
C LYS A 214 3.54 -17.26 -16.29
N VAL A 215 3.11 -16.04 -15.96
CA VAL A 215 3.84 -14.81 -16.33
C VAL A 215 5.15 -14.72 -15.56
N PHE A 216 5.19 -15.27 -14.35
CA PHE A 216 6.38 -15.41 -13.53
C PHE A 216 6.71 -16.88 -13.32
N THR A 217 8.01 -17.21 -13.31
CA THR A 217 8.53 -18.53 -12.96
C THR A 217 9.08 -18.49 -11.53
N GLU A 218 8.62 -19.40 -10.68
CA GLU A 218 9.22 -19.59 -9.33
C GLU A 218 10.61 -20.22 -9.45
N MET A 219 11.60 -19.62 -8.78
CA MET A 219 12.99 -20.02 -8.82
C MET A 219 13.34 -21.07 -7.78
#